data_d2e2fab0cc54472c82aed3b051bc67e5
#
_entry.id   d2e2fab0cc54472c82aed3b051bc67e5
#
_cell.length_a   1.000
_cell.length_b   1.000
_cell.length_c   1.000
_cell.angle_alpha   90.00
_cell.angle_beta   90.00
_cell.angle_gamma   90.00
#
_symmetry.space_group_name_H-M   'P 1'
#
loop_
_entity.id
_entity.type
_entity.pdbx_description
1 polymer ?
#
loop_
_entity_poly.entity_id
_entity_poly.type
_entity_poly.pdbx_seq_one_letter_code
_entity_poly.pdbx_strand_id
1 'polypeptide(L)'
;MSVVFSGDELIDLAIDIEHRGITFYDIMAKSTDDEMARAVFEALVNMERQHITIFEDMRGEGIAPTESGGSTPEYSDYLRSLIDDSVFNDDMITSEMATQADSDIQAIELAISAEKDSILFYYEMGDLMPKKKLPIIKQIITEEKSHLQQLTEVKKRLQGK
;
A
#
# COMPACT_ATOMS: atom_id res chain seq x y z
N MET A 1 2.16 -16.75 22.94
CA MET A 1 1.10 -15.73 22.94
C MET A 1 0.87 -15.27 21.53
N SER A 2 -0.34 -15.39 21.03
CA SER A 2 -0.71 -14.81 19.75
C SER A 2 -0.82 -13.28 19.93
N VAL A 3 -0.07 -12.54 19.12
CA VAL A 3 -0.16 -11.09 19.09
C VAL A 3 -1.42 -10.76 18.28
N VAL A 4 -2.42 -10.25 18.96
CA VAL A 4 -3.62 -9.70 18.32
C VAL A 4 -3.32 -8.26 17.97
N PHE A 5 -3.39 -7.89 16.70
CA PHE A 5 -3.20 -6.52 16.27
C PHE A 5 -4.32 -5.62 16.81
N SER A 6 -3.94 -4.51 17.44
CA SER A 6 -4.88 -3.44 17.79
C SER A 6 -5.24 -2.62 16.55
N GLY A 7 -6.32 -1.83 16.63
CA GLY A 7 -6.68 -0.90 15.56
C GLY A 7 -5.56 0.09 15.25
N ASP A 8 -4.88 0.59 16.28
CA ASP A 8 -3.77 1.54 16.11
C ASP A 8 -2.55 0.88 15.44
N GLU A 9 -2.25 -0.37 15.78
CA GLU A 9 -1.18 -1.13 15.10
C GLU A 9 -1.49 -1.37 13.62
N LEU A 10 -2.75 -1.64 13.27
CA LEU A 10 -3.17 -1.78 11.88
C LEU A 10 -3.02 -0.47 11.11
N ILE A 11 -3.35 0.65 11.74
CA ILE A 11 -3.17 1.99 11.15
C ILE A 11 -1.67 2.29 10.96
N ASP A 12 -0.83 1.98 11.93
CA ASP A 12 0.62 2.15 11.82
C ASP A 12 1.19 1.36 10.63
N LEU A 13 0.76 0.11 10.47
CA LEU A 13 1.16 -0.72 9.33
C LEU A 13 0.68 -0.14 8.00
N ALA A 14 -0.56 0.35 7.94
CA ALA A 14 -1.10 1.00 6.75
C ALA A 14 -0.26 2.24 6.39
N ILE A 15 0.05 3.11 7.35
CA ILE A 15 0.88 4.30 7.14
C ILE A 15 2.29 3.90 6.66
N ASP A 16 2.89 2.86 7.20
CA ASP A 16 4.19 2.37 6.76
C ASP A 16 4.16 1.88 5.30
N ILE A 17 3.10 1.18 4.90
CA ILE A 17 2.89 0.75 3.51
C ILE A 17 2.85 1.97 2.58
N GLU A 18 2.07 3.00 2.93
CA GLU A 18 1.97 4.22 2.14
C GLU A 18 3.30 4.98 2.03
N HIS A 19 4.04 5.08 3.12
CA HIS A 19 5.37 5.71 3.10
C HIS A 19 6.34 4.99 2.17
N ARG A 20 6.32 3.67 2.14
CA ARG A 20 7.15 2.87 1.22
C ARG A 20 6.74 3.08 -0.23
N GLY A 21 5.44 3.17 -0.49
CA GLY A 21 4.91 3.53 -1.80
C GLY A 21 5.40 4.90 -2.26
N ILE A 22 5.30 5.92 -1.40
CA ILE A 22 5.80 7.27 -1.68
C ILE A 22 7.29 7.25 -2.02
N THR A 23 8.11 6.57 -1.22
CA THR A 23 9.55 6.44 -1.45
C THR A 23 9.83 5.85 -2.82
N PHE A 24 9.17 4.74 -3.15
CA PHE A 24 9.33 4.06 -4.43
C PHE A 24 8.93 4.94 -5.61
N TYR A 25 7.73 5.51 -5.58
CA TYR A 25 7.21 6.33 -6.67
C TYR A 25 8.00 7.62 -6.86
N ASP A 26 8.48 8.24 -5.78
CA ASP A 26 9.32 9.44 -5.86
C ASP A 26 10.66 9.15 -6.55
N ILE A 27 11.30 8.03 -6.23
CA ILE A 27 12.52 7.59 -6.90
C ILE A 27 12.24 7.31 -8.38
N MET A 28 11.16 6.61 -8.69
CA MET A 28 10.79 6.30 -10.07
C MET A 28 10.43 7.53 -10.88
N ALA A 29 9.74 8.50 -10.29
CA ALA A 29 9.43 9.78 -10.96
C ALA A 29 10.70 10.55 -11.34
N LYS A 30 11.72 10.51 -10.47
CA LYS A 30 13.01 11.18 -10.71
C LYS A 30 13.91 10.45 -11.70
N SER A 31 13.78 9.14 -11.83
CA SER A 31 14.67 8.30 -12.65
C SER A 31 14.15 7.99 -14.04
N THR A 32 12.83 8.05 -14.29
CA THR A 32 12.26 7.73 -15.59
C THR A 32 12.50 8.84 -16.61
N ASP A 33 12.80 8.45 -17.85
CA ASP A 33 12.87 9.37 -19.00
C ASP A 33 11.52 9.53 -19.70
N ASP A 34 10.52 8.72 -19.39
CA ASP A 34 9.19 8.80 -19.97
C ASP A 34 8.32 9.81 -19.22
N GLU A 35 7.91 10.88 -19.89
CA GLU A 35 7.13 11.96 -19.28
C GLU A 35 5.77 11.51 -18.75
N MET A 36 5.11 10.57 -19.42
CA MET A 36 3.82 10.07 -18.95
C MET A 36 4.00 9.16 -17.73
N ALA A 37 5.01 8.30 -17.73
CA ALA A 37 5.34 7.50 -16.56
C ALA A 37 5.66 8.40 -15.35
N ARG A 38 6.45 9.44 -15.56
CA ARG A 38 6.75 10.43 -14.52
C ARG A 38 5.49 11.07 -13.95
N ALA A 39 4.60 11.55 -14.80
CA ALA A 39 3.33 12.16 -14.39
C ALA A 39 2.48 11.20 -13.55
N VAL A 40 2.42 9.92 -13.93
CA VAL A 40 1.70 8.90 -13.17
C VAL A 40 2.36 8.67 -11.80
N PHE A 41 3.68 8.50 -11.74
CA PHE A 41 4.39 8.30 -10.46
C PHE A 41 4.21 9.52 -9.53
N GLU A 42 4.30 10.73 -10.03
CA GLU A 42 4.06 11.95 -9.24
C GLU A 42 2.62 12.02 -8.71
N ALA A 43 1.64 11.65 -9.53
CA ALA A 43 0.25 11.57 -9.11
C ALA A 43 0.05 10.51 -8.00
N LEU A 44 0.67 9.35 -8.14
CA LEU A 44 0.63 8.30 -7.12
C LEU A 44 1.24 8.77 -5.79
N VAL A 45 2.39 9.44 -5.81
CA VAL A 45 2.98 10.04 -4.59
C VAL A 45 1.97 10.93 -3.87
N ASN A 46 1.23 11.76 -4.60
CA ASN A 46 0.23 12.64 -3.99
C ASN A 46 -0.97 11.89 -3.43
N MET A 47 -1.40 10.81 -4.09
CA MET A 47 -2.50 9.96 -3.60
C MET A 47 -2.10 9.24 -2.31
N GLU A 48 -0.91 8.64 -2.26
CA GLU A 48 -0.44 7.96 -1.05
C GLU A 48 -0.29 8.92 0.15
N ARG A 49 0.10 10.18 -0.10
CA ARG A 49 0.09 11.20 0.96
C ARG A 49 -1.30 11.48 1.50
N GLN A 50 -2.32 11.48 0.64
CA GLN A 50 -3.71 11.64 1.06
C GLN A 50 -4.17 10.44 1.91
N HIS A 51 -3.81 9.23 1.52
CA HIS A 51 -4.09 8.01 2.30
C HIS A 51 -3.48 8.10 3.70
N ILE A 52 -2.22 8.53 3.82
CA ILE A 52 -1.58 8.73 5.13
C ILE A 52 -2.40 9.68 6.00
N THR A 53 -2.83 10.81 5.44
CA THR A 53 -3.65 11.78 6.18
C THR A 53 -4.96 11.15 6.66
N ILE A 54 -5.62 10.36 5.81
CA ILE A 54 -6.85 9.65 6.17
C ILE A 54 -6.59 8.67 7.32
N PHE A 55 -5.51 7.90 7.27
CA PHE A 55 -5.16 6.95 8.31
C PHE A 55 -4.79 7.65 9.64
N GLU A 56 -4.07 8.77 9.58
CA GLU A 56 -3.75 9.58 10.76
C GLU A 56 -5.01 10.14 11.42
N ASP A 57 -5.97 10.60 10.63
CA ASP A 57 -7.27 11.08 11.13
C ASP A 57 -8.07 9.94 11.80
N MET A 58 -8.01 8.73 11.23
CA MET A 58 -8.62 7.56 11.85
C MET A 58 -8.03 7.24 13.24
N ARG A 59 -6.72 7.37 13.39
CA ARG A 59 -6.03 7.18 14.67
C ARG A 59 -6.53 8.17 15.73
N GLY A 60 -6.67 9.43 15.38
CA GLY A 60 -7.10 10.50 16.29
C GLY A 60 -8.49 10.30 16.89
N GLU A 61 -9.32 9.42 16.34
CA GLU A 61 -10.67 9.13 16.82
C GLU A 61 -10.72 8.05 17.93
N GLY A 62 -9.58 7.47 18.33
CA GLY A 62 -9.51 6.41 19.33
C GLY A 62 -10.23 5.14 18.91
N ILE A 63 -9.55 4.28 18.18
CA ILE A 63 -10.13 3.03 17.68
C ILE A 63 -10.00 1.93 18.71
N ALA A 64 -11.14 1.52 19.29
CA ALA A 64 -11.17 0.35 20.15
C ALA A 64 -10.99 -0.92 19.32
N PRO A 65 -10.31 -1.96 19.84
CA PRO A 65 -10.26 -3.27 19.21
C PRO A 65 -11.67 -3.79 18.94
N THR A 66 -11.92 -4.36 17.79
CA THR A 66 -13.21 -5.02 17.54
C THR A 66 -13.31 -6.28 18.40
N GLU A 67 -14.38 -6.39 19.18
CA GLU A 67 -14.73 -7.61 19.88
C GLU A 67 -15.18 -8.74 18.94
N SER A 68 -15.36 -8.43 17.66
CA SER A 68 -15.79 -9.39 16.67
C SER A 68 -14.63 -10.28 16.24
N GLY A 69 -14.56 -11.41 16.82
CA GLY A 69 -14.02 -12.72 16.47
C GLY A 69 -13.04 -12.93 15.32
N GLY A 70 -12.41 -11.90 14.78
CA GLY A 70 -11.47 -11.99 13.67
C GLY A 70 -10.03 -12.28 14.07
N SER A 71 -9.71 -12.25 15.35
CA SER A 71 -8.33 -12.42 15.78
C SER A 71 -8.10 -13.77 16.46
N THR A 72 -8.21 -14.84 15.67
CA THR A 72 -7.61 -16.13 16.09
C THR A 72 -6.09 -16.04 15.93
N PRO A 73 -5.31 -16.84 16.67
CA PRO A 73 -3.85 -16.92 16.47
C PRO A 73 -3.46 -17.20 15.01
N GLU A 74 -4.19 -18.07 14.33
CA GLU A 74 -3.97 -18.43 12.93
C GLU A 74 -4.18 -17.20 11.99
N TYR A 75 -5.17 -16.38 12.31
CA TYR A 75 -5.44 -15.17 11.53
C TYR A 75 -4.35 -14.12 11.72
N SER A 76 -3.86 -13.94 12.94
CA SER A 76 -2.74 -13.03 13.23
C SER A 76 -1.45 -13.48 12.54
N ASP A 77 -1.20 -14.77 12.51
CA ASP A 77 -0.05 -15.35 11.79
C ASP A 77 -0.18 -15.15 10.28
N TYR A 78 -1.37 -15.33 9.73
CA TYR A 78 -1.65 -15.02 8.32
C TYR A 78 -1.38 -13.55 7.98
N LEU A 79 -1.92 -12.63 8.78
CA LEU A 79 -1.74 -11.18 8.55
C LEU A 79 -0.25 -10.80 8.66
N ARG A 80 0.47 -11.37 9.62
CA ARG A 80 1.92 -11.17 9.75
C ARG A 80 2.66 -11.68 8.52
N SER A 81 2.34 -12.87 8.03
CA SER A 81 2.94 -13.42 6.81
C SER A 81 2.68 -12.52 5.60
N LEU A 82 1.47 -11.97 5.48
CA LEU A 82 1.13 -11.05 4.42
C LEU A 82 1.99 -9.78 4.46
N ILE A 83 2.27 -9.24 5.65
CA ILE A 83 3.11 -8.06 5.84
C ILE A 83 4.57 -8.38 5.56
N ASP A 84 5.08 -9.48 6.14
CA ASP A 84 6.49 -9.87 6.04
C ASP A 84 6.90 -10.21 4.61
N ASP A 85 5.99 -10.80 3.84
CA ASP A 85 6.21 -11.17 2.44
C ASP A 85 5.78 -10.08 1.43
N SER A 86 5.32 -8.92 1.90
CA SER A 86 4.97 -7.83 0.99
C SER A 86 6.19 -7.28 0.26
N VAL A 87 5.99 -6.81 -0.96
CA VAL A 87 7.07 -6.27 -1.81
C VAL A 87 7.78 -5.11 -1.10
N PHE A 88 7.02 -4.25 -0.45
CA PHE A 88 7.54 -3.10 0.29
C PHE A 88 7.47 -3.36 1.80
N ASN A 89 8.35 -4.22 2.31
CA ASN A 89 8.38 -4.56 3.73
C ASN A 89 9.35 -3.74 4.58
N ASP A 90 10.22 -2.93 3.94
CA ASP A 90 11.22 -2.08 4.58
C ASP A 90 11.59 -0.90 3.69
N ASP A 91 11.74 0.30 4.25
CA ASP A 91 12.05 1.52 3.49
C ASP A 91 13.40 1.44 2.76
N MET A 92 14.39 0.81 3.39
CA MET A 92 15.70 0.62 2.79
C MET A 92 15.64 -0.34 1.61
N ILE A 93 14.93 -1.46 1.77
CA ILE A 93 14.70 -2.43 0.69
C ILE A 93 13.93 -1.77 -0.46
N THR A 94 12.90 -0.99 -0.15
CA THR A 94 12.11 -0.25 -1.14
C THR A 94 12.98 0.69 -1.97
N SER A 95 13.86 1.46 -1.33
CA SER A 95 14.78 2.37 -2.00
C SER A 95 15.78 1.62 -2.88
N GLU A 96 16.33 0.50 -2.40
CA GLU A 96 17.24 -0.36 -3.17
C GLU A 96 16.53 -0.95 -4.40
N MET A 97 15.31 -1.45 -4.24
CA MET A 97 14.52 -2.01 -5.34
C MET A 97 14.28 -0.98 -6.44
N ALA A 98 13.90 0.24 -6.08
CA ALA A 98 13.68 1.32 -7.02
C ALA A 98 14.98 1.72 -7.75
N THR A 99 16.10 1.78 -7.04
CA THR A 99 17.41 2.14 -7.59
C THR A 99 17.99 1.05 -8.48
N GLN A 100 17.73 -0.23 -8.17
CA GLN A 100 18.24 -1.39 -8.88
C GLN A 100 17.36 -1.87 -10.03
N ALA A 101 16.18 -1.26 -10.23
CA ALA A 101 15.32 -1.62 -11.35
C ALA A 101 16.04 -1.35 -12.69
N ASP A 102 16.22 -2.38 -13.49
CA ASP A 102 16.95 -2.32 -14.76
C ASP A 102 16.19 -1.54 -15.84
N SER A 103 14.89 -1.35 -15.66
CA SER A 103 14.05 -0.66 -16.62
C SER A 103 12.79 -0.12 -15.95
N ASP A 104 12.13 0.84 -16.60
CA ASP A 104 10.82 1.35 -16.17
C ASP A 104 9.78 0.24 -16.08
N ILE A 105 9.81 -0.73 -17.00
CA ILE A 105 8.89 -1.88 -17.01
C ILE A 105 9.09 -2.74 -15.75
N GLN A 106 10.33 -3.04 -15.37
CA GLN A 106 10.62 -3.81 -14.16
C GLN A 106 10.14 -3.06 -12.91
N ALA A 107 10.37 -1.75 -12.85
CA ALA A 107 9.89 -0.92 -11.76
C ALA A 107 8.36 -0.92 -11.66
N ILE A 108 7.66 -0.82 -12.79
CA ILE A 108 6.20 -0.87 -12.82
C ILE A 108 5.68 -2.24 -12.39
N GLU A 109 6.35 -3.32 -12.75
CA GLU A 109 5.98 -4.68 -12.30
C GLU A 109 6.10 -4.82 -10.78
N LEU A 110 7.15 -4.27 -10.17
CA LEU A 110 7.29 -4.19 -8.72
C LEU A 110 6.17 -3.36 -8.09
N ALA A 111 5.85 -2.21 -8.67
CA ALA A 111 4.76 -1.34 -8.21
C ALA A 111 3.41 -2.05 -8.29
N ILE A 112 3.11 -2.74 -9.39
CA ILE A 112 1.88 -3.53 -9.56
C ILE A 112 1.77 -4.59 -8.45
N SER A 113 2.85 -5.28 -8.15
CA SER A 113 2.88 -6.28 -7.08
C SER A 113 2.65 -5.64 -5.71
N ALA A 114 3.23 -4.47 -5.46
CA ALA A 114 3.03 -3.73 -4.22
C ALA A 114 1.59 -3.23 -4.06
N GLU A 115 0.95 -2.74 -5.13
CA GLU A 115 -0.46 -2.34 -5.10
C GLU A 115 -1.39 -3.53 -4.78
N LYS A 116 -1.10 -4.70 -5.34
CA LYS A 116 -1.83 -5.93 -5.02
C LYS A 116 -1.69 -6.30 -3.54
N ASP A 117 -0.48 -6.20 -2.99
CA ASP A 117 -0.22 -6.45 -1.57
C ASP A 117 -0.99 -5.46 -0.69
N SER A 118 -1.01 -4.17 -1.05
CA SER A 118 -1.74 -3.12 -0.34
C SER A 118 -3.25 -3.38 -0.35
N ILE A 119 -3.82 -3.70 -1.51
CA ILE A 119 -5.24 -4.04 -1.66
C ILE A 119 -5.61 -5.21 -0.75
N LEU A 120 -4.80 -6.27 -0.76
CA LEU A 120 -5.04 -7.45 0.07
C LEU A 120 -4.98 -7.11 1.56
N PHE A 121 -3.99 -6.32 1.98
CA PHE A 121 -3.86 -5.86 3.36
C PHE A 121 -5.07 -5.00 3.79
N TYR A 122 -5.52 -4.07 2.96
CA TYR A 122 -6.65 -3.20 3.30
C TYR A 122 -7.99 -3.94 3.36
N TYR A 123 -8.19 -5.00 2.58
CA TYR A 123 -9.34 -5.89 2.77
C TYR A 123 -9.33 -6.54 4.15
N GLU A 124 -8.17 -7.08 4.56
CA GLU A 124 -8.02 -7.68 5.90
C GLU A 124 -8.21 -6.64 7.01
N MET A 125 -7.64 -5.45 6.85
CA MET A 125 -7.84 -4.33 7.76
C MET A 125 -9.33 -3.96 7.88
N GLY A 126 -10.06 -3.94 6.78
CA GLY A 126 -11.50 -3.66 6.77
C GLY A 126 -12.31 -4.66 7.59
N ASP A 127 -11.90 -5.92 7.57
CA ASP A 127 -12.57 -6.98 8.37
C ASP A 127 -12.27 -6.87 9.87
N LEU A 128 -11.13 -6.28 10.24
CA LEU A 128 -10.68 -6.14 11.62
C LEU A 128 -11.09 -4.82 12.27
N MET A 129 -11.34 -3.78 11.50
CA MET A 129 -11.66 -2.45 11.99
C MET A 129 -13.15 -2.32 12.33
N PRO A 130 -13.54 -1.37 13.21
CA PRO A 130 -14.94 -1.10 13.49
C PRO A 130 -15.74 -0.83 12.22
N LYS A 131 -16.96 -1.34 12.16
CA LYS A 131 -17.84 -1.22 10.98
C LYS A 131 -18.04 0.23 10.50
N LYS A 132 -17.99 1.21 11.42
CA LYS A 132 -18.09 2.64 11.08
C LYS A 132 -16.91 3.14 10.24
N LYS A 133 -15.76 2.45 10.27
CA LYS A 133 -14.56 2.79 9.49
C LYS A 133 -14.54 2.12 8.11
N LEU A 134 -15.36 1.12 7.92
CA LEU A 134 -15.38 0.33 6.68
C LEU A 134 -15.64 1.17 5.41
N PRO A 135 -16.54 2.18 5.38
CA PRO A 135 -16.70 3.01 4.19
C PRO A 135 -15.42 3.73 3.76
N ILE A 136 -14.63 4.24 4.70
CA ILE A 136 -13.37 4.92 4.44
C ILE A 136 -12.34 3.94 3.87
N ILE A 137 -12.21 2.76 4.49
CA ILE A 137 -11.28 1.71 4.03
C ILE A 137 -11.67 1.23 2.62
N LYS A 138 -12.95 1.05 2.34
CA LYS A 138 -13.44 0.68 1.00
C LYS A 138 -13.12 1.74 -0.06
N GLN A 139 -13.19 3.02 0.32
CA GLN A 139 -12.79 4.10 -0.57
C GLN A 139 -11.30 3.98 -0.93
N ILE A 140 -10.44 3.81 0.07
CA ILE A 140 -8.98 3.61 -0.15
C ILE A 140 -8.76 2.40 -1.06
N ILE A 141 -9.39 1.25 -0.80
CA ILE A 141 -9.28 0.07 -1.65
C ILE A 141 -9.68 0.38 -3.11
N THR A 142 -10.71 1.18 -3.32
CA THR A 142 -11.13 1.60 -4.67
C THR A 142 -10.06 2.45 -5.34
N GLU A 143 -9.42 3.33 -4.60
CA GLU A 143 -8.32 4.18 -5.08
C GLU A 143 -7.09 3.33 -5.41
N GLU A 144 -6.71 2.36 -4.55
CA GLU A 144 -5.62 1.41 -4.82
C GLU A 144 -5.87 0.59 -6.10
N LYS A 145 -7.10 0.17 -6.33
CA LYS A 145 -7.47 -0.51 -7.59
C LYS A 145 -7.28 0.41 -8.80
N SER A 146 -7.55 1.70 -8.65
CA SER A 146 -7.27 2.69 -9.70
C SER A 146 -5.77 2.86 -9.95
N HIS A 147 -4.94 2.87 -8.88
CA HIS A 147 -3.48 2.90 -9.02
C HIS A 147 -2.98 1.71 -9.83
N LEU A 148 -3.46 0.52 -9.50
CA LEU A 148 -3.14 -0.71 -10.23
C LEU A 148 -3.50 -0.61 -11.72
N GLN A 149 -4.67 -0.06 -12.04
CA GLN A 149 -5.09 0.16 -13.43
C GLN A 149 -4.19 1.16 -14.15
N GLN A 150 -3.86 2.28 -13.53
CA GLN A 150 -2.96 3.30 -14.08
C GLN A 150 -1.58 2.72 -14.38
N LEU A 151 -1.00 1.97 -13.44
CA LEU A 151 0.30 1.31 -13.63
C LEU A 151 0.25 0.28 -14.78
N THR A 152 -0.83 -0.47 -14.87
CA THR A 152 -1.03 -1.44 -15.97
C THR A 152 -1.09 -0.75 -17.32
N GLU A 153 -1.75 0.40 -17.43
CA GLU A 153 -1.82 1.20 -18.66
C GLU A 153 -0.44 1.74 -19.06
N VAL A 154 0.31 2.29 -18.09
CA VAL A 154 1.70 2.75 -18.34
C VAL A 154 2.57 1.59 -18.82
N LYS A 155 2.48 0.43 -18.18
CA LYS A 155 3.21 -0.76 -18.58
C LYS A 155 2.93 -1.15 -20.03
N LYS A 156 1.66 -1.25 -20.41
CA LYS A 156 1.25 -1.56 -21.80
C LYS A 156 1.81 -0.58 -22.79
N ARG A 157 1.77 0.72 -22.47
CA ARG A 157 2.31 1.77 -23.32
C ARG A 157 3.82 1.63 -23.51
N LEU A 158 4.56 1.39 -22.44
CA LEU A 158 6.02 1.23 -22.51
C LEU A 158 6.42 -0.04 -23.26
N GLN A 159 5.64 -1.11 -23.16
CA GLN A 159 5.85 -2.35 -23.91
C GLN A 159 5.55 -2.19 -25.42
N GLY A 160 4.68 -1.26 -25.80
CA GLY A 160 4.35 -0.96 -27.18
C GLY A 160 5.36 -0.06 -27.90
N LYS A 161 6.34 0.45 -27.19
CA LYS A 161 7.47 1.18 -27.75
C LYS A 161 8.58 0.21 -28.13
#